data_6eab425d3b6bdb00a1941cfb037e7b24
#
_entry.id   6eab425d3b6bdb00a1941cfb037e7b24
#
_cell.length_a   1.000
_cell.length_b   1.000
_cell.length_c   1.000
_cell.angle_alpha   90.00
_cell.angle_beta   90.00
_cell.angle_gamma   90.00
#
_symmetry.space_group_name_H-M   'P 1'
#
loop_
_entity.id
_entity.type
_entity.pdbx_description
1 polymer ?
#
loop_
_entity_poly.entity_id
_entity_poly.type
_entity_poly.pdbx_seq_one_letter_code
_entity_poly.pdbx_strand_id
1 'polypeptide(L)'
;MKLSRYKKKILILGAAGMLGHQLYIFLKSKNYLVKGICRKNKIISKNFFKNNNLLNLDLEKFDLLENTINKYRPDYIINCAGIIKQKAHQYDKNKIYLINSCLPNYLSFLSKKFKFKFIHISTDCVYDGKKGNYKEDNITNSKDEYGLSKALGEVYSDNCITLRTSIIGHELNQSNGLLEWFLKQKKVYGFKKAFFSGLTTLELSKVIEKLLNKDLNKGIYNIASKKISKYELLVLINQIYDKNISILSSKKLQIDRSLNGKLFEKKTNIKISSWKKMIVDMNKYELLVN
;
A
#
# COMPACT_ATOMS: atom_id res chain seq x y z
N MET A 1 21.65 -31.66 -10.94
CA MET A 1 20.32 -31.61 -10.25
C MET A 1 20.01 -30.15 -9.89
N LYS A 2 19.07 -29.47 -10.59
CA LYS A 2 18.56 -28.16 -10.17
C LYS A 2 17.68 -28.41 -8.92
N LEU A 3 18.17 -28.05 -7.75
CA LEU A 3 17.36 -28.00 -6.53
C LEU A 3 16.07 -27.25 -6.87
N SER A 4 14.92 -27.90 -6.73
CA SER A 4 13.60 -27.31 -6.85
C SER A 4 13.54 -26.18 -5.84
N ARG A 5 13.70 -24.92 -6.29
CA ARG A 5 13.70 -23.75 -5.43
C ARG A 5 12.31 -23.65 -4.82
N TYR A 6 12.18 -23.90 -3.52
CA TYR A 6 10.92 -23.80 -2.79
C TYR A 6 10.27 -22.43 -3.08
N LYS A 7 9.04 -22.47 -3.64
CA LYS A 7 8.30 -21.26 -3.96
C LYS A 7 7.58 -20.75 -2.72
N LYS A 8 7.94 -19.57 -2.23
CA LYS A 8 7.29 -18.96 -1.07
C LYS A 8 5.80 -18.79 -1.30
N LYS A 9 5.00 -19.21 -0.31
CA LYS A 9 3.55 -19.03 -0.27
C LYS A 9 3.21 -17.69 0.33
N ILE A 10 2.50 -16.86 -0.39
CA ILE A 10 2.17 -15.48 0.02
C ILE A 10 0.64 -15.34 0.07
N LEU A 11 0.15 -14.82 1.18
CA LEU A 11 -1.25 -14.46 1.34
C LEU A 11 -1.38 -12.94 1.38
N ILE A 12 -2.13 -12.35 0.44
CA ILE A 12 -2.37 -10.91 0.35
C ILE A 12 -3.78 -10.61 0.84
N LEU A 13 -3.90 -9.83 1.90
CA LEU A 13 -5.19 -9.32 2.38
C LEU A 13 -5.50 -7.99 1.68
N GLY A 14 -6.75 -7.80 1.26
CA GLY A 14 -7.15 -6.65 0.47
C GLY A 14 -6.67 -6.73 -1.00
N ALA A 15 -6.62 -7.94 -1.56
CA ALA A 15 -6.09 -8.23 -2.89
C ALA A 15 -6.81 -7.52 -4.06
N ALA A 16 -7.97 -6.90 -3.83
CA ALA A 16 -8.71 -6.12 -4.82
C ALA A 16 -8.52 -4.59 -4.65
N GLY A 17 -7.77 -4.16 -3.63
CA GLY A 17 -7.44 -2.74 -3.41
C GLY A 17 -6.33 -2.26 -4.35
N MET A 18 -6.11 -0.93 -4.39
CA MET A 18 -5.11 -0.26 -5.26
C MET A 18 -3.71 -0.91 -5.18
N LEU A 19 -3.19 -1.16 -4.00
CA LEU A 19 -1.90 -1.86 -3.84
C LEU A 19 -2.07 -3.37 -4.00
N GLY A 20 -3.13 -3.95 -3.40
CA GLY A 20 -3.29 -5.39 -3.31
C GLY A 20 -3.35 -6.08 -4.67
N HIS A 21 -4.09 -5.54 -5.64
CA HIS A 21 -4.16 -6.14 -6.97
C HIS A 21 -2.85 -6.01 -7.75
N GLN A 22 -2.21 -4.84 -7.67
CA GLN A 22 -0.91 -4.62 -8.30
C GLN A 22 0.16 -5.57 -7.75
N LEU A 23 0.22 -5.71 -6.43
CA LEU A 23 1.14 -6.61 -5.75
C LEU A 23 0.86 -8.08 -6.10
N TYR A 24 -0.43 -8.46 -6.14
CA TYR A 24 -0.86 -9.82 -6.50
C TYR A 24 -0.36 -10.21 -7.89
N ILE A 25 -0.65 -9.36 -8.90
CA ILE A 25 -0.23 -9.61 -10.29
C ILE A 25 1.30 -9.62 -10.39
N PHE A 26 1.97 -8.66 -9.76
CA PHE A 26 3.42 -8.54 -9.80
C PHE A 26 4.13 -9.76 -9.18
N LEU A 27 3.71 -10.21 -7.99
CA LEU A 27 4.31 -11.38 -7.35
C LEU A 27 4.01 -12.69 -8.10
N LYS A 28 2.81 -12.81 -8.68
CA LYS A 28 2.46 -13.94 -9.55
C LYS A 28 3.37 -14.00 -10.78
N SER A 29 3.69 -12.86 -11.41
CA SER A 29 4.64 -12.79 -12.55
C SER A 29 6.08 -13.15 -12.15
N LYS A 30 6.41 -13.08 -10.86
CA LYS A 30 7.71 -13.49 -10.28
C LYS A 30 7.74 -14.94 -9.79
N ASN A 31 6.74 -15.74 -10.17
CA ASN A 31 6.62 -17.16 -9.82
C ASN A 31 6.44 -17.46 -8.32
N TYR A 32 5.97 -16.51 -7.50
CA TYR A 32 5.53 -16.80 -6.14
C TYR A 32 4.18 -17.56 -6.13
N LEU A 33 3.93 -18.36 -5.10
CA LEU A 33 2.62 -18.97 -4.87
C LEU A 33 1.73 -17.98 -4.13
N VAL A 34 0.97 -17.19 -4.89
CA VAL A 34 0.17 -16.09 -4.34
C VAL A 34 -1.30 -16.50 -4.23
N LYS A 35 -1.90 -16.26 -3.05
CA LYS A 35 -3.33 -16.30 -2.80
C LYS A 35 -3.79 -14.94 -2.30
N GLY A 36 -4.93 -14.46 -2.77
CA GLY A 36 -5.48 -13.17 -2.35
C GLY A 36 -6.77 -13.35 -1.56
N ILE A 37 -6.99 -12.49 -0.56
CA ILE A 37 -8.27 -12.35 0.15
C ILE A 37 -8.88 -11.00 -0.19
N CYS A 38 -10.14 -11.00 -0.61
CA CYS A 38 -10.94 -9.81 -0.82
C CYS A 38 -12.43 -10.15 -0.71
N ARG A 39 -13.27 -9.14 -0.50
CA ARG A 39 -14.71 -9.29 -0.58
C ARG A 39 -15.13 -9.31 -2.05
N LYS A 40 -15.92 -10.29 -2.45
CA LYS A 40 -16.56 -10.31 -3.77
C LYS A 40 -17.68 -9.28 -3.77
N ASN A 41 -17.54 -8.25 -4.57
CA ASN A 41 -18.60 -7.27 -4.78
C ASN A 41 -18.84 -7.07 -6.30
N LYS A 42 -19.95 -6.42 -6.66
CA LYS A 42 -20.33 -6.18 -8.06
C LYS A 42 -19.33 -5.31 -8.83
N ILE A 43 -18.44 -4.62 -8.12
CA ILE A 43 -17.49 -3.64 -8.67
C ILE A 43 -16.21 -4.32 -9.16
N ILE A 44 -15.82 -5.46 -8.60
CA ILE A 44 -14.61 -6.16 -9.04
C ILE A 44 -14.95 -6.96 -10.29
N SER A 45 -14.18 -6.79 -11.35
CA SER A 45 -14.43 -7.49 -12.61
C SER A 45 -14.48 -9.01 -12.36
N LYS A 46 -15.52 -9.66 -12.90
CA LYS A 46 -15.64 -11.13 -12.84
C LYS A 46 -14.38 -11.81 -13.38
N ASN A 47 -13.72 -11.20 -14.35
CA ASN A 47 -12.49 -11.70 -14.95
C ASN A 47 -11.31 -11.71 -13.96
N PHE A 48 -11.15 -10.68 -13.11
CA PHE A 48 -10.10 -10.66 -12.10
C PHE A 48 -10.28 -11.80 -11.10
N PHE A 49 -11.52 -12.06 -10.65
CA PHE A 49 -11.81 -13.20 -9.76
C PHE A 49 -11.62 -14.56 -10.45
N LYS A 50 -12.14 -14.71 -11.67
CA LYS A 50 -12.13 -16.00 -12.39
C LYS A 50 -10.69 -16.45 -12.73
N ASN A 51 -9.83 -15.52 -13.08
CA ASN A 51 -8.48 -15.81 -13.57
C ASN A 51 -7.42 -15.83 -12.46
N ASN A 52 -7.80 -15.55 -11.20
CA ASN A 52 -6.86 -15.44 -10.08
C ASN A 52 -7.30 -16.29 -8.88
N ASN A 53 -6.32 -16.75 -8.12
CA ASN A 53 -6.54 -17.55 -6.91
C ASN A 53 -6.97 -16.64 -5.74
N LEU A 54 -8.22 -16.16 -5.79
CA LEU A 54 -8.80 -15.25 -4.81
C LEU A 54 -9.83 -15.94 -3.94
N LEU A 55 -9.76 -15.68 -2.64
CA LEU A 55 -10.73 -16.12 -1.65
C LEU A 55 -11.69 -14.97 -1.34
N ASN A 56 -13.00 -15.28 -1.41
CA ASN A 56 -14.02 -14.36 -0.92
C ASN A 56 -14.16 -14.53 0.59
N LEU A 57 -13.59 -13.59 1.35
CA LEU A 57 -13.65 -13.61 2.80
C LEU A 57 -13.75 -12.17 3.33
N ASP A 58 -14.67 -11.97 4.28
CA ASP A 58 -14.76 -10.71 5.02
C ASP A 58 -13.76 -10.73 6.18
N LEU A 59 -12.84 -9.74 6.17
CA LEU A 59 -11.77 -9.62 7.16
C LEU A 59 -12.27 -9.20 8.55
N GLU A 60 -13.56 -8.91 8.72
CA GLU A 60 -14.22 -8.74 10.02
C GLU A 60 -14.41 -10.07 10.74
N LYS A 61 -14.39 -11.19 10.01
CA LYS A 61 -14.58 -12.55 10.54
C LYS A 61 -13.22 -13.19 10.85
N PHE A 62 -12.67 -12.87 12.01
CA PHE A 62 -11.31 -13.28 12.42
C PHE A 62 -11.14 -14.80 12.49
N ASP A 63 -12.16 -15.54 12.96
CA ASP A 63 -12.10 -17.00 13.02
C ASP A 63 -11.95 -17.64 11.64
N LEU A 64 -12.70 -17.13 10.65
CA LEU A 64 -12.57 -17.61 9.27
C LEU A 64 -11.22 -17.27 8.67
N LEU A 65 -10.67 -16.10 9.01
CA LEU A 65 -9.33 -15.71 8.60
C LEU A 65 -8.26 -16.63 9.21
N GLU A 66 -8.35 -16.91 10.51
CA GLU A 66 -7.43 -17.81 11.22
C GLU A 66 -7.48 -19.22 10.63
N ASN A 67 -8.68 -19.77 10.41
CA ASN A 67 -8.86 -21.07 9.78
C ASN A 67 -8.26 -21.11 8.37
N THR A 68 -8.41 -20.02 7.61
CA THR A 68 -7.81 -19.88 6.28
C THR A 68 -6.29 -19.88 6.34
N ILE A 69 -5.70 -19.15 7.28
CA ILE A 69 -4.24 -19.08 7.50
C ILE A 69 -3.73 -20.49 7.90
N ASN A 70 -4.40 -21.15 8.85
CA ASN A 70 -4.03 -22.48 9.30
C ASN A 70 -4.05 -23.51 8.16
N LYS A 71 -5.07 -23.46 7.29
CA LYS A 71 -5.19 -24.36 6.14
C LYS A 71 -4.17 -24.05 5.04
N TYR A 72 -3.95 -22.79 4.72
CA TYR A 72 -3.06 -22.39 3.62
C TYR A 72 -1.57 -22.48 4.00
N ARG A 73 -1.24 -22.22 5.28
CA ARG A 73 0.15 -22.19 5.79
C ARG A 73 1.05 -21.29 4.97
N PRO A 74 0.79 -19.98 4.91
CA PRO A 74 1.62 -19.04 4.16
C PRO A 74 2.99 -18.86 4.83
N ASP A 75 4.04 -18.60 4.03
CA ASP A 75 5.32 -18.12 4.55
C ASP A 75 5.27 -16.63 4.88
N TYR A 76 4.45 -15.89 4.11
CA TYR A 76 4.24 -14.45 4.29
C TYR A 76 2.77 -14.09 4.22
N ILE A 77 2.36 -13.18 5.11
CA ILE A 77 1.08 -12.46 4.98
C ILE A 77 1.41 -10.98 4.74
N ILE A 78 0.82 -10.40 3.69
CA ILE A 78 0.95 -8.97 3.37
C ILE A 78 -0.41 -8.33 3.52
N ASN A 79 -0.55 -7.44 4.51
CA ASN A 79 -1.81 -6.75 4.78
C ASN A 79 -1.88 -5.42 4.03
N CYS A 80 -2.53 -5.44 2.88
CA CYS A 80 -2.90 -4.27 2.09
C CYS A 80 -4.36 -3.82 2.36
N ALA A 81 -5.07 -4.50 3.26
CA ALA A 81 -6.43 -4.13 3.62
C ALA A 81 -6.45 -2.93 4.57
N GLY A 82 -7.45 -2.10 4.41
CA GLY A 82 -7.72 -0.95 5.28
C GLY A 82 -8.89 -0.13 4.76
N ILE A 83 -9.60 0.50 5.68
CA ILE A 83 -10.59 1.53 5.34
C ILE A 83 -9.83 2.83 5.13
N ILE A 84 -9.84 3.33 3.90
CA ILE A 84 -9.08 4.52 3.49
C ILE A 84 -9.79 5.82 3.91
N LYS A 85 -9.04 6.92 4.02
CA LYS A 85 -9.53 8.24 4.43
C LYS A 85 -10.75 8.69 3.62
N GLN A 86 -10.72 8.50 2.31
CA GLN A 86 -11.80 8.91 1.40
C GLN A 86 -13.13 8.16 1.64
N LYS A 87 -13.07 7.00 2.28
CA LYS A 87 -14.23 6.15 2.60
C LYS A 87 -14.57 6.11 4.08
N ALA A 88 -13.75 6.68 4.95
CA ALA A 88 -13.96 6.61 6.41
C ALA A 88 -15.35 7.12 6.84
N HIS A 89 -15.86 8.16 6.18
CA HIS A 89 -17.21 8.69 6.45
C HIS A 89 -18.37 7.73 6.10
N GLN A 90 -18.11 6.65 5.35
CA GLN A 90 -19.12 5.63 4.96
C GLN A 90 -19.23 4.49 5.98
N TYR A 91 -18.39 4.48 7.00
CA TYR A 91 -18.31 3.42 7.99
C TYR A 91 -18.41 4.00 9.40
N ASP A 92 -18.97 3.22 10.31
CA ASP A 92 -18.88 3.54 11.73
C ASP A 92 -17.43 3.42 12.25
N LYS A 93 -17.15 4.08 13.36
CA LYS A 93 -15.80 4.13 13.95
C LYS A 93 -15.32 2.74 14.37
N ASN A 94 -16.19 1.90 14.91
CA ASN A 94 -15.84 0.56 15.37
C ASN A 94 -15.28 -0.27 14.22
N LYS A 95 -15.92 -0.20 13.05
CA LYS A 95 -15.45 -0.88 11.85
C LYS A 95 -14.13 -0.35 11.36
N ILE A 96 -13.91 0.97 11.42
CA ILE A 96 -12.62 1.58 11.04
C ILE A 96 -11.51 1.02 11.95
N TYR A 97 -11.70 1.03 13.26
CA TYR A 97 -10.71 0.51 14.21
C TYR A 97 -10.56 -1.01 14.11
N LEU A 98 -11.66 -1.76 13.91
CA LEU A 98 -11.59 -3.20 13.72
C LEU A 98 -10.66 -3.58 12.56
N ILE A 99 -10.79 -2.92 11.41
CA ILE A 99 -10.01 -3.24 10.20
C ILE A 99 -8.63 -2.58 10.22
N ASN A 100 -8.51 -1.32 10.66
CA ASN A 100 -7.25 -0.59 10.59
C ASN A 100 -6.34 -0.83 11.78
N SER A 101 -6.90 -1.21 12.94
CA SER A 101 -6.15 -1.39 14.21
C SER A 101 -6.18 -2.83 14.70
N CYS A 102 -7.37 -3.40 14.98
CA CYS A 102 -7.46 -4.74 15.60
C CYS A 102 -6.95 -5.84 14.66
N LEU A 103 -7.31 -5.79 13.38
CA LEU A 103 -6.88 -6.81 12.40
C LEU A 103 -5.34 -6.92 12.29
N PRO A 104 -4.55 -5.86 12.09
CA PRO A 104 -3.09 -6.01 12.03
C PRO A 104 -2.46 -6.48 13.35
N ASN A 105 -3.00 -6.07 14.50
CA ASN A 105 -2.55 -6.57 15.80
C ASN A 105 -2.86 -8.08 15.97
N TYR A 106 -4.05 -8.51 15.56
CA TYR A 106 -4.41 -9.94 15.56
C TYR A 106 -3.51 -10.75 14.62
N LEU A 107 -3.23 -10.25 13.42
CA LEU A 107 -2.30 -10.89 12.49
C LEU A 107 -0.87 -10.97 13.04
N SER A 108 -0.43 -9.98 13.80
CA SER A 108 0.84 -10.02 14.50
C SER A 108 0.88 -11.12 15.58
N PHE A 109 -0.22 -11.32 16.32
CA PHE A 109 -0.36 -12.44 17.23
C PHE A 109 -0.33 -13.78 16.48
N LEU A 110 -1.09 -13.92 15.40
CA LEU A 110 -1.14 -15.13 14.58
C LEU A 110 0.21 -15.44 13.91
N SER A 111 1.04 -14.43 13.62
CA SER A 111 2.37 -14.63 13.03
C SER A 111 3.28 -15.47 13.91
N LYS A 112 3.18 -15.31 15.24
CA LYS A 112 3.90 -16.15 16.21
C LYS A 112 3.32 -17.55 16.27
N LYS A 113 1.96 -17.67 16.32
CA LYS A 113 1.25 -18.94 16.40
C LYS A 113 1.52 -19.85 15.20
N PHE A 114 1.46 -19.30 13.98
CA PHE A 114 1.58 -20.05 12.73
C PHE A 114 2.94 -19.92 12.03
N LYS A 115 3.88 -19.15 12.62
CA LYS A 115 5.28 -18.98 12.17
C LYS A 115 5.43 -18.41 10.75
N PHE A 116 4.56 -17.47 10.36
CA PHE A 116 4.71 -16.71 9.12
C PHE A 116 5.35 -15.34 9.37
N LYS A 117 5.97 -14.76 8.34
CA LYS A 117 6.43 -13.36 8.37
C LYS A 117 5.27 -12.44 7.96
N PHE A 118 5.09 -11.35 8.69
CA PHE A 118 3.98 -10.41 8.49
C PHE A 118 4.48 -9.05 8.02
N ILE A 119 3.93 -8.56 6.91
CA ILE A 119 4.18 -7.21 6.38
C ILE A 119 2.88 -6.43 6.44
N HIS A 120 2.86 -5.36 7.26
CA HIS A 120 1.72 -4.46 7.38
C HIS A 120 1.98 -3.14 6.63
N ILE A 121 1.03 -2.71 5.80
CA ILE A 121 1.11 -1.42 5.11
C ILE A 121 0.39 -0.36 5.95
N SER A 122 1.16 0.59 6.46
CA SER A 122 0.70 1.79 7.15
C SER A 122 0.75 3.02 6.23
N THR A 123 0.64 4.21 6.78
CA THR A 123 0.47 5.46 6.02
C THR A 123 1.28 6.62 6.61
N ASP A 124 1.61 7.61 5.78
CA ASP A 124 2.12 8.92 6.21
C ASP A 124 1.06 9.75 6.98
N CYS A 125 -0.23 9.39 6.82
CA CYS A 125 -1.32 10.05 7.52
C CYS A 125 -1.35 9.78 9.03
N VAL A 126 -0.46 8.95 9.58
CA VAL A 126 -0.24 8.85 11.03
C VAL A 126 0.33 10.16 11.61
N TYR A 127 0.81 11.05 10.75
CA TYR A 127 1.31 12.39 11.10
C TYR A 127 0.35 13.50 10.68
N ASP A 128 0.37 14.62 11.41
CA ASP A 128 -0.46 15.80 11.14
C ASP A 128 -0.06 16.58 9.87
N GLY A 129 1.18 16.42 9.42
CA GLY A 129 1.71 17.07 8.22
C GLY A 129 2.18 18.51 8.42
N LYS A 130 2.50 18.92 9.64
CA LYS A 130 3.05 20.26 9.92
C LYS A 130 4.56 20.33 9.71
N LYS A 131 5.30 19.26 10.08
CA LYS A 131 6.76 19.25 10.11
C LYS A 131 7.39 18.79 8.79
N GLY A 132 6.87 17.74 8.18
CA GLY A 132 7.51 17.04 7.06
C GLY A 132 8.78 16.28 7.45
N ASN A 133 9.32 15.53 6.51
CA ASN A 133 10.54 14.72 6.67
C ASN A 133 10.53 13.87 7.95
N TYR A 134 9.36 13.27 8.25
CA TYR A 134 9.16 12.48 9.47
C TYR A 134 10.02 11.22 9.46
N LYS A 135 10.71 10.99 10.58
CA LYS A 135 11.49 9.76 10.84
C LYS A 135 10.63 8.73 11.57
N GLU A 136 11.14 7.51 11.68
CA GLU A 136 10.45 6.39 12.33
C GLU A 136 10.23 6.61 13.83
N ASP A 137 11.13 7.32 14.50
CA ASP A 137 11.11 7.69 15.91
C ASP A 137 10.21 8.89 16.25
N ASN A 138 9.67 9.57 15.23
CA ASN A 138 8.75 10.67 15.48
C ASN A 138 7.41 10.13 16.00
N ILE A 139 6.87 10.77 17.03
CA ILE A 139 5.58 10.43 17.62
C ILE A 139 4.48 10.65 16.56
N THR A 140 3.63 9.65 16.38
CA THR A 140 2.44 9.76 15.54
C THR A 140 1.43 10.70 16.20
N ASN A 141 0.92 11.68 15.44
CA ASN A 141 0.13 12.78 15.99
C ASN A 141 -1.05 13.19 15.08
N SER A 142 -1.54 12.25 14.27
CA SER A 142 -2.76 12.49 13.48
C SER A 142 -3.94 12.83 14.38
N LYS A 143 -4.81 13.70 13.88
CA LYS A 143 -6.04 14.09 14.58
C LYS A 143 -7.31 13.53 13.93
N ASP A 144 -7.18 12.93 12.75
CA ASP A 144 -8.33 12.34 12.06
C ASP A 144 -8.42 10.81 12.33
N GLU A 145 -9.66 10.30 12.31
CA GLU A 145 -9.99 8.89 12.59
C GLU A 145 -9.15 7.89 11.75
N TYR A 146 -8.91 8.22 10.49
CA TYR A 146 -8.11 7.37 9.62
C TYR A 146 -6.67 7.27 10.10
N GLY A 147 -6.02 8.41 10.32
CA GLY A 147 -4.64 8.43 10.77
C GLY A 147 -4.45 7.82 12.16
N LEU A 148 -5.38 8.10 13.10
CA LEU A 148 -5.39 7.49 14.43
C LEU A 148 -5.56 5.98 14.36
N SER A 149 -6.56 5.48 13.61
CA SER A 149 -6.78 4.04 13.47
C SER A 149 -5.60 3.32 12.83
N LYS A 150 -4.94 3.94 11.85
CA LYS A 150 -3.75 3.37 11.22
C LYS A 150 -2.54 3.37 12.16
N ALA A 151 -2.35 4.44 12.96
CA ALA A 151 -1.27 4.50 13.95
C ALA A 151 -1.42 3.41 15.03
N LEU A 152 -2.64 3.17 15.53
CA LEU A 152 -2.94 2.09 16.48
C LEU A 152 -2.80 0.69 15.87
N GLY A 153 -2.84 0.57 14.55
CA GLY A 153 -2.62 -0.69 13.83
C GLY A 153 -1.15 -0.97 13.51
N GLU A 154 -0.22 -0.07 13.80
CA GLU A 154 1.20 -0.30 13.57
C GLU A 154 1.74 -1.34 14.54
N VAL A 155 2.33 -2.39 14.02
CA VAL A 155 2.85 -3.50 14.82
C VAL A 155 4.38 -3.45 14.91
N TYR A 156 4.89 -3.70 16.11
CA TYR A 156 6.31 -3.82 16.40
C TYR A 156 6.56 -5.11 17.19
N SER A 157 6.74 -6.21 16.48
CA SER A 157 6.87 -7.54 17.06
C SER A 157 7.78 -8.40 16.19
N ASP A 158 8.32 -9.48 16.73
CA ASP A 158 9.14 -10.41 15.98
C ASP A 158 8.34 -11.01 14.81
N ASN A 159 9.01 -11.21 13.69
CA ASN A 159 8.43 -11.60 12.40
C ASN A 159 7.46 -10.59 11.77
N CYS A 160 7.35 -9.37 12.32
CA CYS A 160 6.45 -8.34 11.84
C CYS A 160 7.20 -7.09 11.41
N ILE A 161 6.92 -6.59 10.22
CA ILE A 161 7.36 -5.28 9.77
C ILE A 161 6.17 -4.43 9.36
N THR A 162 6.18 -3.18 9.80
CA THR A 162 5.23 -2.15 9.37
C THR A 162 5.91 -1.19 8.41
N LEU A 163 5.30 -0.96 7.25
CA LEU A 163 5.80 -0.04 6.23
C LEU A 163 4.91 1.20 6.17
N ARG A 164 5.40 2.33 6.66
CA ARG A 164 4.75 3.64 6.49
C ARG A 164 5.07 4.18 5.11
N THR A 165 4.06 4.48 4.32
CA THR A 165 4.23 5.05 2.99
C THR A 165 2.96 5.76 2.54
N SER A 166 3.02 6.42 1.40
CA SER A 166 1.87 6.89 0.64
C SER A 166 1.94 6.28 -0.75
N ILE A 167 0.82 6.01 -1.37
CA ILE A 167 0.79 5.33 -2.66
C ILE A 167 -0.04 6.07 -3.71
N ILE A 168 0.36 5.91 -4.96
CA ILE A 168 -0.41 6.30 -6.13
C ILE A 168 -0.38 5.16 -7.15
N GLY A 169 -1.51 4.88 -7.80
CA GLY A 169 -1.58 3.80 -8.79
C GLY A 169 -2.96 3.66 -9.37
N HIS A 170 -3.07 2.75 -10.34
CA HIS A 170 -4.33 2.37 -10.95
C HIS A 170 -5.21 1.59 -9.97
N GLU A 171 -6.51 1.71 -10.13
CA GLU A 171 -7.52 0.99 -9.37
C GLU A 171 -8.35 0.12 -10.31
N LEU A 172 -8.69 -1.10 -9.89
CA LEU A 172 -9.43 -2.03 -10.74
C LEU A 172 -10.77 -1.48 -11.24
N ASN A 173 -11.53 -0.78 -10.39
CA ASN A 173 -12.87 -0.32 -10.74
C ASN A 173 -13.34 0.91 -9.94
N GLN A 174 -12.44 1.67 -9.33
CA GLN A 174 -12.82 2.79 -8.47
C GLN A 174 -11.99 4.04 -8.82
N SER A 175 -12.59 5.21 -8.63
CA SER A 175 -11.92 6.49 -8.89
C SER A 175 -11.68 7.27 -7.59
N ASN A 176 -11.29 6.55 -6.51
CA ASN A 176 -11.00 7.17 -5.22
C ASN A 176 -9.54 7.63 -5.11
N GLY A 177 -8.66 7.03 -5.90
CA GLY A 177 -7.23 7.37 -5.95
C GLY A 177 -6.97 8.64 -6.76
N LEU A 178 -5.88 9.32 -6.40
CA LEU A 178 -5.46 10.57 -7.06
C LEU A 178 -5.26 10.40 -8.57
N LEU A 179 -4.68 9.29 -9.01
CA LEU A 179 -4.40 9.04 -10.43
C LEU A 179 -5.68 8.96 -11.25
N GLU A 180 -6.58 8.03 -10.88
CA GLU A 180 -7.83 7.81 -11.63
C GLU A 180 -8.75 9.03 -11.61
N TRP A 181 -8.78 9.74 -10.47
CA TRP A 181 -9.50 11.01 -10.37
C TRP A 181 -8.91 12.03 -11.35
N PHE A 182 -7.58 12.21 -11.35
CA PHE A 182 -6.88 13.20 -12.17
C PHE A 182 -7.06 12.94 -13.68
N LEU A 183 -6.88 11.70 -14.11
CA LEU A 183 -6.98 11.33 -15.53
C LEU A 183 -8.35 11.60 -16.16
N LYS A 184 -9.40 11.79 -15.35
CA LYS A 184 -10.78 12.11 -15.79
C LYS A 184 -11.06 13.62 -15.82
N GLN A 185 -10.12 14.45 -15.40
CA GLN A 185 -10.33 15.90 -15.33
C GLN A 185 -9.98 16.59 -16.65
N LYS A 186 -10.56 17.77 -16.87
CA LYS A 186 -10.14 18.70 -17.93
C LYS A 186 -9.30 19.85 -17.36
N LYS A 187 -9.60 20.25 -16.12
CA LYS A 187 -8.95 21.35 -15.40
C LYS A 187 -8.93 21.07 -13.90
N VAL A 188 -7.78 21.30 -13.24
CA VAL A 188 -7.61 21.07 -11.80
C VAL A 188 -6.73 22.15 -11.15
N TYR A 189 -6.80 22.24 -9.81
CA TYR A 189 -5.82 22.94 -9.02
C TYR A 189 -4.76 21.98 -8.47
N GLY A 190 -3.49 22.26 -8.75
CA GLY A 190 -2.34 21.58 -8.15
C GLY A 190 -1.77 22.40 -6.98
N PHE A 191 -1.63 21.77 -5.80
CA PHE A 191 -1.16 22.46 -4.59
C PHE A 191 0.36 22.47 -4.50
N LYS A 192 0.98 23.66 -4.58
CA LYS A 192 2.44 23.83 -4.50
C LYS A 192 3.02 23.61 -3.10
N LYS A 193 2.20 23.77 -2.04
CA LYS A 193 2.63 23.62 -0.64
C LYS A 193 2.08 22.32 0.02
N ALA A 194 1.47 21.42 -0.75
CA ALA A 194 1.07 20.10 -0.29
C ALA A 194 2.07 19.06 -0.80
N PHE A 195 2.92 18.56 0.12
CA PHE A 195 4.02 17.68 -0.23
C PHE A 195 3.71 16.20 0.01
N PHE A 196 4.34 15.38 -0.80
CA PHE A 196 4.16 13.94 -0.88
C PHE A 196 5.52 13.27 -1.13
N SER A 197 5.78 12.13 -0.51
CA SER A 197 7.01 11.34 -0.71
C SER A 197 6.69 9.85 -0.91
N GLY A 198 5.49 9.56 -1.40
CA GLY A 198 5.04 8.20 -1.61
C GLY A 198 5.70 7.49 -2.79
N LEU A 199 5.15 6.35 -3.16
CA LEU A 199 5.59 5.53 -4.28
C LEU A 199 4.42 5.22 -5.21
N THR A 200 4.72 4.79 -6.44
CA THR A 200 3.70 4.09 -7.23
C THR A 200 3.47 2.69 -6.65
N THR A 201 2.27 2.14 -6.83
CA THR A 201 1.93 0.78 -6.38
C THR A 201 2.86 -0.27 -6.98
N LEU A 202 3.30 -0.06 -8.22
CA LEU A 202 4.28 -0.94 -8.88
C LEU A 202 5.65 -0.85 -8.22
N GLU A 203 6.14 0.36 -7.88
CA GLU A 203 7.42 0.49 -7.19
C GLU A 203 7.38 -0.12 -5.79
N LEU A 204 6.30 0.10 -5.04
CA LEU A 204 6.14 -0.54 -3.74
C LEU A 204 6.06 -2.07 -3.86
N SER A 205 5.44 -2.60 -4.91
CA SER A 205 5.43 -4.05 -5.19
C SER A 205 6.85 -4.60 -5.43
N LYS A 206 7.70 -3.86 -6.16
CA LYS A 206 9.12 -4.20 -6.36
C LYS A 206 9.91 -4.16 -5.05
N VAL A 207 9.63 -3.16 -4.19
CA VAL A 207 10.25 -3.05 -2.85
C VAL A 207 9.85 -4.23 -1.98
N ILE A 208 8.57 -4.56 -1.90
CA ILE A 208 8.07 -5.70 -1.12
C ILE A 208 8.69 -7.00 -1.62
N GLU A 209 8.76 -7.23 -2.93
CA GLU A 209 9.39 -8.43 -3.49
C GLU A 209 10.86 -8.58 -3.04
N LYS A 210 11.62 -7.49 -3.09
CA LYS A 210 13.00 -7.50 -2.59
C LYS A 210 13.07 -7.80 -1.08
N LEU A 211 12.12 -7.29 -0.28
CA LEU A 211 12.03 -7.56 1.16
C LEU A 211 11.76 -9.04 1.47
N LEU A 212 10.99 -9.76 0.63
CA LEU A 212 10.76 -11.19 0.81
C LEU A 212 12.06 -12.02 0.78
N ASN A 213 13.15 -11.45 0.24
CA ASN A 213 14.46 -12.09 0.14
C ASN A 213 15.51 -11.45 1.07
N LYS A 214 15.06 -10.59 2.02
CA LYS A 214 15.92 -9.97 3.03
C LYS A 214 15.63 -10.54 4.41
N ASP A 215 16.63 -10.53 5.27
CA ASP A 215 16.45 -10.88 6.67
C ASP A 215 16.08 -9.65 7.51
N LEU A 216 14.92 -9.09 7.22
CA LEU A 216 14.32 -8.01 7.98
C LEU A 216 13.09 -8.57 8.70
N ASN A 217 13.22 -8.77 10.01
CA ASN A 217 12.24 -9.54 10.78
C ASN A 217 11.38 -8.71 11.72
N LYS A 218 11.77 -7.44 11.99
CA LYS A 218 11.09 -6.60 12.98
C LYS A 218 11.32 -5.12 12.69
N GLY A 219 10.29 -4.31 12.89
CA GLY A 219 10.41 -2.85 12.89
C GLY A 219 9.29 -2.11 12.16
N ILE A 220 9.30 -0.80 12.37
CA ILE A 220 8.50 0.15 11.61
C ILE A 220 9.47 0.93 10.73
N TYR A 221 9.19 0.99 9.43
CA TYR A 221 10.07 1.63 8.44
C TYR A 221 9.30 2.59 7.56
N ASN A 222 9.89 3.74 7.31
CA ASN A 222 9.39 4.69 6.32
C ASN A 222 9.88 4.32 4.92
N ILE A 223 8.96 4.06 4.02
CA ILE A 223 9.28 3.82 2.60
C ILE A 223 8.92 5.08 1.84
N ALA A 224 9.94 5.82 1.42
CA ALA A 224 9.74 7.13 0.84
C ALA A 224 10.65 7.37 -0.36
N SER A 225 10.08 8.00 -1.39
CA SER A 225 10.81 8.61 -2.50
C SER A 225 11.24 10.04 -2.16
N LYS A 226 11.86 10.73 -3.11
CA LYS A 226 12.12 12.17 -3.00
C LYS A 226 10.80 12.94 -2.87
N LYS A 227 10.76 13.89 -1.92
CA LYS A 227 9.61 14.79 -1.72
C LYS A 227 9.24 15.51 -3.02
N ILE A 228 7.94 15.55 -3.35
CA ILE A 228 7.36 16.27 -4.48
C ILE A 228 6.09 17.00 -4.04
N SER A 229 5.78 18.14 -4.63
CA SER A 229 4.48 18.78 -4.40
C SER A 229 3.37 18.11 -5.20
N LYS A 230 2.13 18.24 -4.75
CA LYS A 230 0.96 17.76 -5.51
C LYS A 230 0.89 18.39 -6.90
N TYR A 231 1.28 19.65 -7.03
CA TYR A 231 1.35 20.34 -8.32
C TYR A 231 2.35 19.67 -9.27
N GLU A 232 3.61 19.50 -8.83
CA GLU A 232 4.66 18.87 -9.65
C GLU A 232 4.31 17.42 -10.01
N LEU A 233 3.73 16.68 -9.08
CA LEU A 233 3.28 15.30 -9.35
C LEU A 233 2.22 15.25 -10.45
N LEU A 234 1.21 16.13 -10.41
CA LEU A 234 0.16 16.18 -11.43
C LEU A 234 0.73 16.61 -12.80
N VAL A 235 1.65 17.57 -12.83
CA VAL A 235 2.34 17.98 -14.07
C VAL A 235 3.11 16.79 -14.66
N LEU A 236 3.85 16.08 -13.85
CA LEU A 236 4.62 14.90 -14.29
C LEU A 236 3.73 13.79 -14.84
N ILE A 237 2.59 13.51 -14.18
CA ILE A 237 1.60 12.53 -14.67
C ILE A 237 1.01 12.99 -15.99
N ASN A 238 0.61 14.27 -16.10
CA ASN A 238 0.03 14.85 -17.31
C ASN A 238 0.95 14.62 -18.52
N GLN A 239 2.24 14.89 -18.35
CA GLN A 239 3.25 14.72 -19.39
C GLN A 239 3.45 13.24 -19.78
N ILE A 240 3.58 12.33 -18.80
CA ILE A 240 3.91 10.93 -19.07
C ILE A 240 2.71 10.15 -19.63
N TYR A 241 1.49 10.51 -19.20
CA TYR A 241 0.25 9.89 -19.67
C TYR A 241 -0.31 10.57 -20.94
N ASP A 242 0.44 11.51 -21.50
CA ASP A 242 0.06 12.27 -22.69
C ASP A 242 -1.38 12.83 -22.60
N LYS A 243 -1.65 13.54 -21.49
CA LYS A 243 -2.95 14.18 -21.23
C LYS A 243 -2.84 15.68 -21.42
N ASN A 244 -3.93 16.29 -21.87
CA ASN A 244 -4.03 17.74 -22.05
C ASN A 244 -4.90 18.36 -20.94
N ILE A 245 -4.51 18.15 -19.68
CA ILE A 245 -5.25 18.63 -18.51
C ILE A 245 -4.68 19.98 -18.07
N SER A 246 -5.52 21.01 -17.99
CA SER A 246 -5.12 22.33 -17.47
C SER A 246 -4.87 22.27 -15.96
N ILE A 247 -3.62 22.52 -15.51
CA ILE A 247 -3.25 22.45 -14.11
C ILE A 247 -2.90 23.86 -13.60
N LEU A 248 -3.81 24.43 -12.82
CA LEU A 248 -3.61 25.74 -12.19
C LEU A 248 -2.87 25.58 -10.86
N SER A 249 -1.84 26.38 -10.62
CA SER A 249 -1.13 26.32 -9.35
C SER A 249 -1.91 26.99 -8.21
N SER A 250 -1.88 26.39 -7.02
CA SER A 250 -2.52 26.91 -5.82
C SER A 250 -1.61 26.78 -4.59
N LYS A 251 -1.63 27.79 -3.71
CA LYS A 251 -0.96 27.79 -2.39
C LYS A 251 -1.93 27.62 -1.23
N LYS A 252 -3.23 27.43 -1.49
CA LYS A 252 -4.30 27.37 -0.45
C LYS A 252 -4.12 26.23 0.55
N LEU A 253 -3.61 25.08 0.13
CA LEU A 253 -3.34 23.94 1.01
C LEU A 253 -1.85 23.88 1.34
N GLN A 254 -1.55 23.95 2.64
CA GLN A 254 -0.20 23.78 3.16
C GLN A 254 -0.16 22.57 4.09
N ILE A 255 0.53 21.51 3.65
CA ILE A 255 0.69 20.28 4.40
C ILE A 255 1.96 19.56 3.90
N ASP A 256 2.75 19.04 4.83
CA ASP A 256 3.96 18.26 4.49
C ASP A 256 3.98 16.96 5.32
N ARG A 257 3.52 15.88 4.71
CA ARG A 257 3.60 14.52 5.28
C ARG A 257 4.76 13.72 4.68
N SER A 258 5.76 14.39 4.14
CA SER A 258 6.93 13.67 3.62
C SER A 258 7.61 12.86 4.72
N LEU A 259 8.02 11.64 4.36
CA LEU A 259 8.72 10.70 5.22
C LEU A 259 10.21 10.68 4.91
N ASN A 260 11.03 10.34 5.89
CA ASN A 260 12.46 10.11 5.73
C ASN A 260 12.71 8.60 5.61
N GLY A 261 13.09 8.13 4.43
CA GLY A 261 13.34 6.71 4.14
C GLY A 261 14.77 6.23 4.38
N LYS A 262 15.67 7.07 4.96
CA LYS A 262 17.09 6.73 5.11
C LYS A 262 17.34 5.50 5.98
N LEU A 263 16.55 5.30 7.03
CA LEU A 263 16.70 4.12 7.89
C LEU A 263 16.41 2.83 7.12
N PHE A 264 15.32 2.81 6.34
CA PHE A 264 14.98 1.69 5.49
C PHE A 264 16.08 1.38 4.48
N GLU A 265 16.55 2.41 3.76
CA GLU A 265 17.63 2.26 2.77
C GLU A 265 18.91 1.71 3.42
N LYS A 266 19.30 2.24 4.59
CA LYS A 266 20.48 1.77 5.35
C LYS A 266 20.34 0.30 5.77
N LYS A 267 19.16 -0.12 6.24
CA LYS A 267 18.91 -1.48 6.74
C LYS A 267 18.79 -2.53 5.63
N THR A 268 18.28 -2.14 4.47
CA THR A 268 17.93 -3.10 3.40
C THR A 268 18.81 -2.98 2.16
N ASN A 269 19.50 -1.86 1.98
CA ASN A 269 20.19 -1.47 0.75
C ASN A 269 19.23 -1.43 -0.49
N ILE A 270 17.93 -1.15 -0.24
CA ILE A 270 16.93 -1.01 -1.29
C ILE A 270 16.75 0.48 -1.57
N LYS A 271 17.15 0.91 -2.77
CA LYS A 271 16.95 2.29 -3.25
C LYS A 271 15.61 2.44 -3.95
N ILE A 272 14.94 3.55 -3.69
CA ILE A 272 13.67 3.90 -4.32
C ILE A 272 13.95 4.69 -5.61
N SER A 273 13.22 4.37 -6.68
CA SER A 273 13.35 5.03 -7.98
C SER A 273 12.90 6.49 -7.94
N SER A 274 13.37 7.30 -8.90
CA SER A 274 12.89 8.68 -9.06
C SER A 274 11.41 8.69 -9.49
N TRP A 275 10.71 9.81 -9.21
CA TRP A 275 9.31 9.99 -9.59
C TRP A 275 9.08 9.78 -11.09
N LYS A 276 9.94 10.36 -11.93
CA LYS A 276 9.85 10.18 -13.40
C LYS A 276 9.88 8.70 -13.77
N LYS A 277 10.85 7.94 -13.23
CA LYS A 277 10.95 6.50 -13.50
C LYS A 277 9.75 5.74 -12.99
N MET A 278 9.28 6.01 -11.76
CA MET A 278 8.13 5.33 -11.18
C MET A 278 6.86 5.54 -12.00
N ILE A 279 6.59 6.78 -12.47
CA ILE A 279 5.40 7.10 -13.27
C ILE A 279 5.49 6.48 -14.68
N VAL A 280 6.67 6.53 -15.31
CA VAL A 280 6.90 5.86 -16.62
C VAL A 280 6.69 4.35 -16.50
N ASP A 281 7.27 3.72 -15.47
CA ASP A 281 7.13 2.28 -15.26
C ASP A 281 5.66 1.91 -15.01
N MET A 282 4.93 2.72 -14.22
CA MET A 282 3.51 2.50 -13.91
C MET A 282 2.63 2.59 -15.16
N ASN A 283 2.82 3.62 -15.99
CA ASN A 283 2.06 3.79 -17.24
C ASN A 283 2.31 2.63 -18.22
N LYS A 284 3.57 2.22 -18.41
CA LYS A 284 3.92 1.09 -19.28
C LYS A 284 3.35 -0.23 -18.77
N TYR A 285 3.38 -0.46 -17.45
CA TYR A 285 2.88 -1.71 -16.86
C TYR A 285 1.36 -1.86 -17.02
N GLU A 286 0.60 -0.78 -16.93
CA GLU A 286 -0.83 -0.79 -17.20
C GLU A 286 -1.12 -1.25 -18.63
N LEU A 287 -0.40 -0.70 -19.62
CA LEU A 287 -0.56 -1.07 -21.04
C LEU A 287 -0.26 -2.55 -21.34
N LEU A 288 0.47 -3.24 -20.45
CA LEU A 288 0.80 -4.67 -20.61
C LEU A 288 -0.21 -5.60 -19.92
N VAL A 289 -1.04 -5.08 -19.03
CA VAL A 289 -1.91 -5.89 -18.16
C VAL A 289 -3.40 -5.74 -18.53
N ASN A 290 -3.75 -4.68 -19.28
CA ASN A 290 -5.07 -4.46 -19.88
C ASN A 290 -5.09 -4.97 -21.31
#